data_b87864a48513fe452661098739755a7c
#
_entry.id   b87864a48513fe452661098739755a7c
#
_cell.length_a   1.000
_cell.length_b   1.000
_cell.length_c   1.000
_cell.angle_alpha   90.00
_cell.angle_beta   90.00
_cell.angle_gamma   90.00
#
_symmetry.space_group_name_H-M   'P 1'
#
loop_
_entity.id
_entity.type
_entity.pdbx_description
1 polymer ?
#
loop_
_entity_poly.entity_id
_entity_poly.type
_entity_poly.pdbx_seq_one_letter_code
_entity_poly.pdbx_strand_id
1 'polypeptide(L)'
;MGCLVHPIFLLRERNDTMKIHLIRHGQVNHNLYGIYSNVDEDLNETGITQALTLKEKVNNIDYDVIYSSPLIRAKHTAEIINTKQKQIIIDNRLTERNPGNLSGQPLKVTNREEYWKYYSKIHYGTSERIVPFFDKVFDFINSLKSTSHDSALIVGH
;
A
#
# COMPACT_ATOMS: atom_id res chain seq x y z
N MET A 1 15.60 -1.35 -2.68
CA MET A 1 14.62 -0.40 -3.19
C MET A 1 14.09 0.39 -2.01
N GLY A 2 14.27 1.74 -2.01
CA GLY A 2 13.77 2.59 -0.92
C GLY A 2 12.26 2.80 -1.03
N CYS A 3 11.63 3.29 0.05
CA CYS A 3 10.25 3.78 -0.01
C CYS A 3 10.14 4.89 -1.06
N LEU A 4 9.24 4.72 -2.02
CA LEU A 4 8.99 5.68 -3.09
C LEU A 4 7.71 6.46 -2.79
N VAL A 5 7.73 7.75 -3.08
CA VAL A 5 6.53 8.61 -3.07
C VAL A 5 6.24 9.00 -4.51
N HIS A 6 5.05 8.65 -4.98
CA HIS A 6 4.58 9.02 -6.31
C HIS A 6 3.34 9.92 -6.19
N PRO A 7 3.38 11.15 -6.69
CA PRO A 7 2.20 12.00 -6.76
C PRO A 7 1.29 11.55 -7.90
N ILE A 8 -0.01 11.46 -7.63
CA ILE A 8 -1.06 11.22 -8.60
C ILE A 8 -2.17 12.25 -8.36
N PHE A 9 -2.85 12.68 -9.42
CA PHE A 9 -4.01 13.55 -9.33
C PHE A 9 -5.28 12.78 -9.64
N LEU A 10 -6.24 12.82 -8.72
CA LEU A 10 -7.56 12.23 -8.89
C LEU A 10 -8.57 13.33 -9.19
N LEU A 11 -9.22 13.27 -10.37
CA LEU A 11 -10.33 14.15 -10.72
C LEU A 11 -11.58 13.75 -9.92
N ARG A 12 -12.18 14.71 -9.23
CA ARG A 12 -13.40 14.53 -8.43
C ARG A 12 -14.66 14.94 -9.20
N GLU A 13 -15.80 14.51 -8.70
CA GLU A 13 -17.13 14.86 -9.27
C GLU A 13 -17.39 16.37 -9.29
N ARG A 14 -16.73 17.14 -8.41
CA ARG A 14 -16.83 18.60 -8.31
C ARG A 14 -15.97 19.36 -9.33
N ASN A 15 -15.36 18.68 -10.29
CA ASN A 15 -14.38 19.25 -11.24
C ASN A 15 -13.12 19.87 -10.59
N ASP A 16 -12.81 19.53 -9.36
CA ASP A 16 -11.57 19.82 -8.70
C ASP A 16 -10.66 18.59 -8.65
N THR A 17 -9.42 18.73 -8.25
CA THR A 17 -8.47 17.63 -8.18
C THR A 17 -8.03 17.38 -6.76
N MET A 18 -7.96 16.10 -6.37
CA MET A 18 -7.30 15.65 -5.15
C MET A 18 -5.88 15.22 -5.47
N LYS A 19 -4.91 15.68 -4.71
CA LYS A 19 -3.52 15.24 -4.81
C LYS A 19 -3.31 14.01 -3.94
N ILE A 20 -2.88 12.92 -4.55
CA ILE A 20 -2.61 11.66 -3.85
C ILE A 20 -1.13 11.36 -3.91
N HIS A 21 -0.53 11.01 -2.79
CA HIS A 21 0.83 10.52 -2.69
C HIS A 21 0.82 9.05 -2.29
N LEU A 22 1.19 8.17 -3.22
CA LEU A 22 1.30 6.73 -2.95
C LEU A 22 2.64 6.42 -2.28
N ILE A 23 2.58 5.67 -1.20
CA ILE A 23 3.72 5.28 -0.39
C ILE A 23 3.68 3.78 -0.19
N ARG A 24 4.76 3.11 -0.58
CA ARG A 24 4.94 1.70 -0.24
C ARG A 24 5.52 1.59 1.16
N HIS A 25 5.06 0.61 1.94
CA HIS A 25 5.64 0.29 3.26
C HIS A 25 7.14 0.01 3.19
N GLY A 26 7.86 0.21 4.29
CA GLY A 26 9.28 -0.12 4.44
C GLY A 26 9.54 -1.62 4.30
N GLN A 27 10.82 -2.00 4.19
CA GLN A 27 11.23 -3.38 4.01
C GLN A 27 10.78 -4.27 5.18
N VAL A 28 10.37 -5.48 4.84
CA VAL A 28 10.14 -6.61 5.76
C VAL A 28 11.07 -7.78 5.38
N ASN A 29 11.27 -8.76 6.27
CA ASN A 29 12.21 -9.85 5.99
C ASN A 29 11.79 -10.69 4.77
N HIS A 30 10.50 -10.92 4.56
CA HIS A 30 10.01 -11.64 3.37
C HIS A 30 10.41 -10.94 2.07
N ASN A 31 10.44 -9.60 2.03
CA ASN A 31 10.94 -8.87 0.86
C ASN A 31 12.43 -9.14 0.62
N LEU A 32 13.22 -9.23 1.70
CA LEU A 32 14.66 -9.50 1.61
C LEU A 32 14.93 -10.89 1.02
N TYR A 33 14.17 -11.89 1.47
CA TYR A 33 14.36 -13.28 1.05
C TYR A 33 13.59 -13.66 -0.23
N GLY A 34 12.83 -12.75 -0.81
CA GLY A 34 12.06 -13.00 -2.03
C GLY A 34 10.98 -14.06 -1.86
N ILE A 35 10.26 -14.01 -0.75
CA ILE A 35 9.15 -14.89 -0.42
C ILE A 35 7.86 -14.08 -0.23
N TYR A 36 6.70 -14.75 -0.32
CA TYR A 36 5.40 -14.13 -0.09
C TYR A 36 5.25 -13.72 1.37
N SER A 37 4.96 -12.44 1.64
CA SER A 37 4.85 -11.90 3.00
C SER A 37 3.69 -12.50 3.78
N ASN A 38 3.91 -12.72 5.08
CA ASN A 38 2.86 -12.99 6.04
C ASN A 38 2.08 -11.70 6.35
N VAL A 39 0.83 -11.83 6.76
CA VAL A 39 -0.03 -10.69 7.12
C VAL A 39 0.46 -9.95 8.37
N ASP A 40 1.06 -10.66 9.32
CA ASP A 40 1.49 -10.13 10.64
C ASP A 40 2.94 -9.64 10.68
N GLU A 41 3.60 -9.57 9.53
CA GLU A 41 4.99 -9.16 9.46
C GLU A 41 5.16 -7.65 9.57
N ASP A 42 5.99 -7.22 10.51
CA ASP A 42 6.36 -5.82 10.72
C ASP A 42 7.64 -5.44 9.96
N LEU A 43 7.97 -4.14 9.98
CA LEU A 43 9.20 -3.60 9.41
C LEU A 43 10.43 -4.22 10.08
N ASN A 44 11.43 -4.55 9.27
CA ASN A 44 12.77 -4.84 9.79
C ASN A 44 13.55 -3.51 9.99
N GLU A 45 14.75 -3.58 10.54
CA GLU A 45 15.60 -2.41 10.80
C GLU A 45 15.83 -1.54 9.56
N THR A 46 16.04 -2.19 8.40
CA THR A 46 16.15 -1.48 7.12
C THR A 46 14.86 -0.78 6.76
N GLY A 47 13.71 -1.42 6.98
CA GLY A 47 12.39 -0.83 6.72
C GLY A 47 12.11 0.38 7.59
N ILE A 48 12.48 0.32 8.87
CA ILE A 48 12.39 1.47 9.79
C ILE A 48 13.27 2.62 9.30
N THR A 49 14.52 2.35 8.93
CA THR A 49 15.45 3.34 8.38
C THR A 49 14.90 3.98 7.09
N GLN A 50 14.30 3.17 6.21
CA GLN A 50 13.65 3.65 4.99
C GLN A 50 12.47 4.59 5.30
N ALA A 51 11.64 4.24 6.29
CA ALA A 51 10.51 5.06 6.71
C ALA A 51 10.98 6.39 7.36
N LEU A 52 12.04 6.36 8.16
CA LEU A 52 12.64 7.57 8.74
C LEU A 52 13.22 8.49 7.66
N THR A 53 13.91 7.95 6.66
CA THR A 53 14.39 8.73 5.50
C THR A 53 13.24 9.32 4.69
N LEU A 54 12.14 8.57 4.54
CA LEU A 54 10.94 9.04 3.85
C LEU A 54 10.25 10.17 4.64
N LYS A 55 10.25 10.09 5.96
CA LYS A 55 9.69 11.11 6.86
C LYS A 55 10.21 12.51 6.53
N GLU A 56 11.49 12.68 6.24
CA GLU A 56 12.09 13.96 5.87
C GLU A 56 11.48 14.52 4.57
N LYS A 57 11.24 13.65 3.59
CA LYS A 57 10.60 14.05 2.32
C LYS A 57 9.13 14.40 2.51
N VAL A 58 8.41 13.60 3.29
CA VAL A 58 6.98 13.79 3.60
C VAL A 58 6.75 15.08 4.38
N ASN A 59 7.70 15.52 5.19
CA ASN A 59 7.60 16.76 5.95
C ASN A 59 7.39 18.00 5.04
N ASN A 60 7.89 17.94 3.80
CA ASN A 60 7.74 19.00 2.80
C ASN A 60 6.50 18.84 1.90
N ILE A 61 5.65 17.83 2.17
CA ILE A 61 4.42 17.59 1.44
C ILE A 61 3.24 18.07 2.29
N ASP A 62 2.36 18.89 1.70
CA ASP A 62 1.09 19.20 2.34
C ASP A 62 0.09 18.06 2.08
N TYR A 63 -0.49 17.56 3.19
CA TYR A 63 -1.52 16.54 3.18
C TYR A 63 -2.49 16.74 4.34
N ASP A 64 -3.74 16.35 4.12
CA ASP A 64 -4.83 16.51 5.09
C ASP A 64 -5.02 15.26 5.93
N VAL A 65 -4.76 14.09 5.34
CA VAL A 65 -5.07 12.78 5.91
C VAL A 65 -4.08 11.73 5.42
N ILE A 66 -3.92 10.67 6.22
CA ILE A 66 -3.20 9.47 5.83
C ILE A 66 -4.20 8.31 5.78
N TYR A 67 -4.31 7.63 4.65
CA TYR A 67 -4.97 6.33 4.54
C TYR A 67 -3.92 5.23 4.59
N SER A 68 -4.18 4.18 5.37
CA SER A 68 -3.22 3.07 5.50
C SER A 68 -3.91 1.72 5.40
N SER A 69 -3.20 0.78 4.76
CA SER A 69 -3.52 -0.64 4.88
C SER A 69 -3.53 -1.07 6.36
N PRO A 70 -4.39 -2.03 6.75
CA PRO A 70 -4.42 -2.56 8.11
C PRO A 70 -3.19 -3.40 8.47
N LEU A 71 -2.36 -3.82 7.49
CA LEU A 71 -1.20 -4.65 7.77
C LEU A 71 -0.14 -3.90 8.57
N ILE A 72 0.45 -4.57 9.57
CA ILE A 72 1.34 -3.96 10.57
C ILE A 72 2.43 -3.11 9.90
N ARG A 73 3.12 -3.62 8.88
CA ARG A 73 4.19 -2.92 8.17
C ARG A 73 3.75 -1.59 7.53
N ALA A 74 2.51 -1.52 7.04
CA ALA A 74 1.97 -0.29 6.45
C ALA A 74 1.57 0.71 7.53
N LYS A 75 0.90 0.26 8.59
CA LYS A 75 0.56 1.10 9.75
C LYS A 75 1.81 1.70 10.38
N HIS A 76 2.81 0.88 10.67
CA HIS A 76 4.07 1.32 11.27
C HIS A 76 4.78 2.34 10.36
N THR A 77 4.81 2.12 9.04
CA THR A 77 5.31 3.13 8.09
C THR A 77 4.52 4.43 8.19
N ALA A 78 3.17 4.36 8.20
CA ALA A 78 2.30 5.53 8.29
C ALA A 78 2.53 6.33 9.59
N GLU A 79 2.70 5.65 10.72
CA GLU A 79 3.00 6.25 12.02
C GLU A 79 4.34 6.99 12.01
N ILE A 80 5.40 6.36 11.47
CA ILE A 80 6.73 6.97 11.38
C ILE A 80 6.72 8.25 10.54
N ILE A 81 6.02 8.26 9.39
CA ILE A 81 6.01 9.40 8.47
C ILE A 81 5.01 10.49 8.84
N ASN A 82 4.14 10.28 9.83
CA ASN A 82 3.10 11.23 10.23
C ASN A 82 3.67 12.40 11.05
N THR A 83 4.50 13.22 10.43
CA THR A 83 5.15 14.38 11.09
C THR A 83 4.17 15.47 11.49
N LYS A 84 3.05 15.59 10.77
CA LYS A 84 2.04 16.63 10.95
C LYS A 84 0.90 16.20 11.87
N GLN A 85 1.01 15.05 12.51
CA GLN A 85 0.01 14.48 13.43
C GLN A 85 -1.41 14.46 12.84
N LYS A 86 -1.51 14.19 11.53
CA LYS A 86 -2.80 14.07 10.84
C LYS A 86 -3.48 12.76 11.21
N GLN A 87 -4.79 12.70 10.99
CA GLN A 87 -5.53 11.47 11.18
C GLN A 87 -5.00 10.35 10.27
N ILE A 88 -4.81 9.16 10.82
CA ILE A 88 -4.53 7.93 10.08
C ILE A 88 -5.83 7.12 10.03
N ILE A 89 -6.37 6.95 8.83
CA ILE A 89 -7.58 6.16 8.57
C ILE A 89 -7.14 4.79 8.03
N ILE A 90 -7.48 3.75 8.75
CA ILE A 90 -7.21 2.37 8.33
C ILE A 90 -8.34 1.92 7.39
N ASP A 91 -7.98 1.48 6.18
CA ASP A 91 -8.93 0.99 5.21
C ASP A 91 -8.55 -0.41 4.72
N ASN A 92 -9.45 -1.37 4.93
CA ASN A 92 -9.23 -2.78 4.58
C ASN A 92 -9.09 -3.00 3.07
N ARG A 93 -9.59 -2.09 2.24
CA ARG A 93 -9.47 -2.16 0.77
C ARG A 93 -8.03 -1.93 0.30
N LEU A 94 -7.16 -1.34 1.16
CA LEU A 94 -5.73 -1.15 0.91
C LEU A 94 -4.88 -2.37 1.30
N THR A 95 -5.50 -3.46 1.76
CA THR A 95 -4.77 -4.68 2.10
C THR A 95 -4.10 -5.27 0.86
N GLU A 96 -2.83 -5.71 1.02
CA GLU A 96 -2.10 -6.48 -0.01
C GLU A 96 -2.93 -7.67 -0.49
N ARG A 97 -2.72 -8.09 -1.73
CA ARG A 97 -3.28 -9.33 -2.25
C ARG A 97 -2.91 -10.50 -1.34
N ASN A 98 -3.92 -11.14 -0.76
CA ASN A 98 -3.69 -12.25 0.15
C ASN A 98 -3.04 -13.42 -0.60
N PRO A 99 -1.82 -13.85 -0.22
CA PRO A 99 -1.14 -14.95 -0.89
C PRO A 99 -1.73 -16.33 -0.52
N GLY A 100 -2.61 -16.42 0.48
CA GLY A 100 -3.18 -17.68 0.94
C GLY A 100 -2.09 -18.67 1.35
N ASN A 101 -2.17 -19.92 0.84
CA ASN A 101 -1.18 -20.95 1.11
C ASN A 101 0.19 -20.75 0.43
N LEU A 102 0.35 -19.67 -0.36
CA LEU A 102 1.67 -19.26 -0.85
C LEU A 102 2.47 -18.49 0.21
N SER A 103 1.85 -18.07 1.31
CA SER A 103 2.54 -17.36 2.39
C SER A 103 3.76 -18.13 2.89
N GLY A 104 4.91 -17.46 2.95
CA GLY A 104 6.20 -18.09 3.29
C GLY A 104 6.87 -18.85 2.13
N GLN A 105 6.20 -19.03 0.99
CA GLN A 105 6.79 -19.69 -0.17
C GLN A 105 7.67 -18.72 -0.98
N PRO A 106 8.73 -19.20 -1.65
CA PRO A 106 9.52 -18.40 -2.55
C PRO A 106 8.66 -17.80 -3.68
N LEU A 107 8.91 -16.54 -4.06
CA LEU A 107 8.17 -15.88 -5.15
C LEU A 107 8.26 -16.64 -6.49
N LYS A 108 9.31 -17.42 -6.69
CA LYS A 108 9.53 -18.24 -7.91
C LYS A 108 8.56 -19.40 -8.08
N VAL A 109 7.76 -19.76 -7.06
CA VAL A 109 6.75 -20.84 -7.18
C VAL A 109 5.58 -20.44 -8.07
N THR A 110 5.47 -19.15 -8.41
CA THR A 110 4.48 -18.66 -9.37
C THR A 110 5.18 -17.96 -10.55
N ASN A 111 4.49 -17.93 -11.68
CA ASN A 111 4.84 -16.97 -12.72
C ASN A 111 4.32 -15.60 -12.28
N ARG A 112 5.22 -14.66 -11.96
CA ARG A 112 4.85 -13.34 -11.42
C ARG A 112 4.03 -12.51 -12.40
N GLU A 113 4.31 -12.59 -13.69
CA GLU A 113 3.53 -11.89 -14.71
C GLU A 113 2.09 -12.38 -14.72
N GLU A 114 1.87 -13.70 -14.76
CA GLU A 114 0.54 -14.29 -14.71
C GLU A 114 -0.14 -14.09 -13.34
N TYR A 115 0.61 -14.10 -12.24
CA TYR A 115 0.08 -13.86 -10.90
C TYR A 115 -0.59 -12.47 -10.78
N TRP A 116 -0.04 -11.44 -11.44
CA TRP A 116 -0.54 -10.07 -11.39
C TRP A 116 -1.36 -9.65 -12.62
N LYS A 117 -1.58 -10.54 -13.56
CA LYS A 117 -2.32 -10.25 -14.78
C LYS A 117 -3.83 -10.23 -14.52
N TYR A 118 -4.48 -9.10 -14.76
CA TYR A 118 -5.90 -8.89 -14.46
C TYR A 118 -6.83 -9.93 -15.10
N TYR A 119 -6.54 -10.34 -16.35
CA TYR A 119 -7.33 -11.35 -17.08
C TYR A 119 -6.76 -12.77 -16.98
N SER A 120 -5.83 -13.02 -16.06
CA SER A 120 -5.28 -14.37 -15.90
C SER A 120 -6.37 -15.35 -15.47
N LYS A 121 -6.43 -16.48 -16.14
CA LYS A 121 -7.27 -17.63 -15.77
C LYS A 121 -6.56 -18.54 -14.76
N ILE A 122 -5.27 -18.31 -14.52
CA ILE A 122 -4.47 -19.11 -13.61
C ILE A 122 -4.74 -18.65 -12.17
N HIS A 123 -5.08 -19.59 -11.32
CA HIS A 123 -5.27 -19.36 -9.89
C HIS A 123 -4.26 -20.21 -9.11
N TYR A 124 -3.50 -19.58 -8.25
CA TYR A 124 -2.46 -20.23 -7.47
C TYR A 124 -2.97 -20.54 -6.07
N GLY A 125 -3.24 -21.82 -5.81
CA GLY A 125 -3.65 -22.34 -4.50
C GLY A 125 -4.88 -21.61 -3.93
N THR A 126 -4.77 -21.14 -2.69
CA THR A 126 -5.84 -20.39 -2.00
C THR A 126 -5.59 -18.87 -2.00
N SER A 127 -4.70 -18.37 -2.88
CA SER A 127 -4.46 -16.94 -2.98
C SER A 127 -5.74 -16.17 -3.37
N GLU A 128 -5.84 -14.92 -2.93
CA GLU A 128 -6.93 -14.03 -3.36
C GLU A 128 -6.97 -13.92 -4.89
N ARG A 129 -8.15 -14.00 -5.48
CA ARG A 129 -8.33 -13.82 -6.93
C ARG A 129 -7.99 -12.39 -7.32
N ILE A 130 -7.41 -12.24 -8.52
CA ILE A 130 -6.90 -10.94 -8.98
C ILE A 130 -8.02 -9.91 -9.19
N VAL A 131 -9.18 -10.32 -9.72
CA VAL A 131 -10.30 -9.39 -9.98
C VAL A 131 -10.86 -8.82 -8.68
N PRO A 132 -11.29 -9.60 -7.67
CA PRO A 132 -11.71 -9.07 -6.36
C PRO A 132 -10.65 -8.19 -5.70
N PHE A 133 -9.37 -8.51 -5.87
CA PHE A 133 -8.29 -7.66 -5.36
C PHE A 133 -8.32 -6.26 -6.00
N PHE A 134 -8.44 -6.18 -7.33
CA PHE A 134 -8.55 -4.89 -8.01
C PHE A 134 -9.86 -4.17 -7.70
N ASP A 135 -10.97 -4.89 -7.59
CA ASP A 135 -12.28 -4.30 -7.28
C ASP A 135 -12.23 -3.53 -5.95
N LYS A 136 -11.66 -4.12 -4.89
CA LYS A 136 -11.53 -3.41 -3.60
C LYS A 136 -10.65 -2.16 -3.68
N VAL A 137 -9.59 -2.18 -4.50
CA VAL A 137 -8.72 -1.01 -4.73
C VAL A 137 -9.47 0.08 -5.50
N PHE A 138 -10.22 -0.28 -6.54
CA PHE A 138 -11.04 0.68 -7.29
C PHE A 138 -12.15 1.28 -6.44
N ASP A 139 -12.79 0.49 -5.58
CA ASP A 139 -13.79 0.98 -4.62
C ASP A 139 -13.19 2.00 -3.66
N PHE A 140 -11.98 1.74 -3.16
CA PHE A 140 -11.27 2.72 -2.34
C PHE A 140 -11.01 4.02 -3.11
N ILE A 141 -10.42 3.94 -4.31
CA ILE A 141 -10.11 5.11 -5.15
C ILE A 141 -11.39 5.90 -5.46
N ASN A 142 -12.48 5.22 -5.79
CA ASN A 142 -13.76 5.88 -6.06
C ASN A 142 -14.31 6.58 -4.82
N SER A 143 -14.16 6.00 -3.63
CA SER A 143 -14.62 6.62 -2.39
C SER A 143 -13.89 7.93 -2.07
N LEU A 144 -12.65 8.10 -2.52
CA LEU A 144 -11.89 9.35 -2.33
C LEU A 144 -12.51 10.54 -3.07
N LYS A 145 -13.24 10.29 -4.17
CA LYS A 145 -13.87 11.35 -4.97
C LYS A 145 -14.92 12.14 -4.19
N SER A 146 -15.54 11.53 -3.18
CA SER A 146 -16.57 12.15 -2.33
C SER A 146 -16.03 12.74 -1.02
N THR A 147 -14.73 12.61 -0.74
CA THR A 147 -14.12 13.19 0.47
C THR A 147 -13.93 14.70 0.33
N SER A 148 -13.78 15.39 1.47
CA SER A 148 -13.46 16.83 1.51
C SER A 148 -11.96 17.14 1.51
N HIS A 149 -11.10 16.12 1.57
CA HIS A 149 -9.64 16.30 1.63
C HIS A 149 -9.08 16.68 0.26
N ASP A 150 -8.20 17.68 0.20
CA ASP A 150 -7.55 18.12 -1.03
C ASP A 150 -6.26 17.35 -1.32
N SER A 151 -5.65 16.80 -0.28
CA SER A 151 -4.43 16.00 -0.40
C SER A 151 -4.40 14.83 0.60
N ALA A 152 -3.93 13.67 0.15
CA ALA A 152 -3.79 12.49 1.00
C ALA A 152 -2.48 11.75 0.76
N LEU A 153 -1.95 11.15 1.83
CA LEU A 153 -0.96 10.09 1.75
C LEU A 153 -1.69 8.75 1.78
N ILE A 154 -1.32 7.81 0.91
CA ILE A 154 -1.84 6.44 0.90
C ILE A 154 -0.68 5.50 1.12
N VAL A 155 -0.67 4.80 2.25
CA VAL A 155 0.37 3.83 2.61
C VAL A 155 -0.13 2.42 2.35
N GLY A 156 0.51 1.72 1.43
CA GLY A 156 0.13 0.38 0.97
C GLY A 156 1.33 -0.48 0.59
N HIS A 157 1.20 -1.30 -0.46
CA HIS A 157 2.09 -2.40 -0.83
C HIS A 157 2.67 -2.28 -2.24
#